data_90cd5236ac4657b9673552190e4361b7
#
_entry.id   90cd5236ac4657b9673552190e4361b7
#
_cell.length_a   1.000
_cell.length_b   1.000
_cell.length_c   1.000
_cell.angle_alpha   90.00
_cell.angle_beta   90.00
_cell.angle_gamma   90.00
#
_symmetry.space_group_name_H-M   'P 1'
#
loop_
_entity.id
_entity.type
_entity.pdbx_description
1 polymer ?
#
loop_
_entity_poly.entity_id
_entity_poly.type
_entity_poly.pdbx_seq_one_letter_code
_entity_poly.pdbx_strand_id
1 'polypeptide(L)'
;PISSAASDVYKRQNTTIPSKKSQVFSTAADNQPSVEIHVLQGERSMAADNKTIGRFHLDGIPSAQRGVPQIEVTFDIDANGLIHVTALDKATNKSQDIRIEASSGLTEEEIERMRKEAEANADADKKAKEEVDVLNNADQMIFQTEKQLKEFGDKLSADKKAPIETALEALKKAYEYKDLEAIKTALDNINEAWKQASEEMYKAQQEAGGAEAPPTDGADAASSSDDDVEDVDFEEVK
;
A
#
# COMPACT_ATOMS: atom_id res chain seq x y z
N PRO A 1 -7.63 11.27 9.96
CA PRO A 1 -6.98 10.08 9.45
C PRO A 1 -6.50 10.32 8.02
N ILE A 2 -5.20 10.35 7.84
CA ILE A 2 -4.61 10.45 6.50
C ILE A 2 -4.61 9.03 5.95
N SER A 3 -5.77 8.57 5.52
CA SER A 3 -5.87 7.37 4.71
C SER A 3 -5.80 7.80 3.26
N SER A 4 -4.62 7.92 2.72
CA SER A 4 -4.45 8.02 1.28
C SER A 4 -3.48 6.98 0.81
N ALA A 5 -3.89 5.73 0.83
CA ALA A 5 -3.45 4.85 -0.20
C ALA A 5 -4.23 5.25 -1.47
N ALA A 6 -3.88 6.38 -2.07
CA ALA A 6 -4.24 6.68 -3.44
C ALA A 6 -3.48 5.67 -4.28
N SER A 7 -4.07 4.51 -4.50
CA SER A 7 -3.49 3.50 -5.35
C SER A 7 -3.70 3.91 -6.79
N ASP A 8 -2.60 4.07 -7.50
CA ASP A 8 -2.55 4.27 -8.95
C ASP A 8 -3.03 3.02 -9.69
N VAL A 9 -4.30 2.68 -9.56
CA VAL A 9 -4.87 1.50 -10.24
C VAL A 9 -4.85 1.68 -11.76
N TYR A 10 -4.76 2.94 -12.24
CA TYR A 10 -4.81 3.26 -13.67
C TYR A 10 -3.96 4.48 -14.04
N LYS A 11 -2.67 4.30 -14.31
CA LYS A 11 -1.78 5.36 -14.83
C LYS A 11 -1.32 5.19 -16.27
N ARG A 12 -1.94 4.32 -17.07
CA ARG A 12 -1.54 4.20 -18.47
C ARG A 12 -2.56 4.89 -19.37
N GLN A 13 -2.18 6.02 -19.94
CA GLN A 13 -2.83 6.57 -21.13
C GLN A 13 -2.78 5.49 -22.24
N ASN A 14 -3.83 5.42 -23.06
CA ASN A 14 -3.97 4.46 -24.16
C ASN A 14 -4.11 2.98 -23.76
N THR A 15 -4.75 2.68 -22.66
CA THR A 15 -5.18 1.31 -22.39
C THR A 15 -6.37 0.97 -23.28
N THR A 16 -6.28 -0.17 -23.98
CA THR A 16 -7.41 -0.65 -24.82
C THR A 16 -8.61 -0.98 -23.95
N ILE A 17 -9.79 -0.54 -24.35
CA ILE A 17 -11.07 -0.92 -23.73
C ILE A 17 -11.68 -2.08 -24.53
N PRO A 18 -12.38 -3.02 -23.88
CA PRO A 18 -12.71 -3.09 -22.46
C PRO A 18 -11.49 -3.47 -21.59
N SER A 19 -11.47 -3.02 -20.35
CA SER A 19 -10.37 -3.29 -19.41
C SER A 19 -10.86 -3.45 -17.99
N LYS A 20 -10.31 -4.44 -17.28
CA LYS A 20 -10.64 -4.74 -15.89
C LYS A 20 -9.38 -4.85 -15.04
N LYS A 21 -9.37 -4.17 -13.89
CA LYS A 21 -8.28 -4.25 -12.90
C LYS A 21 -8.83 -4.27 -11.50
N SER A 22 -8.20 -5.05 -10.63
CA SER A 22 -8.52 -5.10 -9.20
C SER A 22 -7.28 -4.89 -8.36
N GLN A 23 -7.52 -4.32 -7.18
CA GLN A 23 -6.50 -4.15 -6.16
C GLN A 23 -7.12 -4.38 -4.78
N VAL A 24 -6.33 -5.01 -3.88
CA VAL A 24 -6.76 -5.26 -2.50
C VAL A 24 -6.25 -4.15 -1.61
N PHE A 25 -7.17 -3.60 -0.83
CA PHE A 25 -6.93 -2.58 0.20
C PHE A 25 -7.28 -3.14 1.58
N SER A 26 -6.92 -2.40 2.61
CA SER A 26 -7.28 -2.73 3.98
C SER A 26 -7.76 -1.51 4.75
N THR A 27 -8.22 -1.73 6.00
CA THR A 27 -8.65 -0.67 6.90
C THR A 27 -7.45 0.09 7.47
N ALA A 28 -7.61 1.40 7.68
CA ALA A 28 -6.60 2.30 8.24
C ALA A 28 -6.67 2.40 9.78
N ALA A 29 -7.81 2.02 10.38
CA ALA A 29 -8.04 2.06 11.82
C ALA A 29 -8.56 0.72 12.33
N ASP A 30 -8.33 0.45 13.63
CA ASP A 30 -8.87 -0.71 14.31
C ASP A 30 -10.40 -0.62 14.40
N ASN A 31 -11.06 -1.77 14.24
CA ASN A 31 -12.52 -1.90 14.34
C ASN A 31 -13.30 -0.95 13.42
N GLN A 32 -12.75 -0.64 12.26
CA GLN A 32 -13.39 0.22 11.27
C GLN A 32 -14.56 -0.52 10.60
N PRO A 33 -15.83 -0.10 10.79
CA PRO A 33 -17.00 -0.83 10.31
C PRO A 33 -17.32 -0.57 8.84
N SER A 34 -16.74 0.47 8.26
CA SER A 34 -16.98 0.89 6.87
C SER A 34 -15.75 1.51 6.25
N VAL A 35 -15.65 1.47 4.93
CA VAL A 35 -14.65 2.18 4.14
C VAL A 35 -15.32 3.04 3.07
N GLU A 36 -14.78 4.24 2.87
CA GLU A 36 -15.18 5.11 1.77
C GLU A 36 -14.29 4.82 0.55
N ILE A 37 -14.91 4.54 -0.57
CA ILE A 37 -14.27 4.41 -1.87
C ILE A 37 -14.44 5.74 -2.61
N HIS A 38 -13.33 6.44 -2.83
CA HIS A 38 -13.30 7.73 -3.50
C HIS A 38 -12.61 7.55 -4.85
N VAL A 39 -13.41 7.67 -5.93
CA VAL A 39 -12.94 7.49 -7.31
C VAL A 39 -12.56 8.85 -7.88
N LEU A 40 -11.33 8.94 -8.34
CA LEU A 40 -10.70 10.16 -8.82
C LEU A 40 -10.24 10.01 -10.26
N GLN A 41 -10.19 11.12 -10.97
CA GLN A 41 -9.63 11.23 -12.31
C GLN A 41 -8.64 12.39 -12.35
N GLY A 42 -7.41 12.15 -12.82
CA GLY A 42 -6.36 13.17 -12.94
C GLY A 42 -4.97 12.59 -12.92
N GLU A 43 -3.98 13.46 -13.11
CA GLU A 43 -2.55 13.13 -13.22
C GLU A 43 -1.75 13.55 -11.96
N ARG A 44 -2.39 14.20 -10.98
CA ARG A 44 -1.73 14.68 -9.78
C ARG A 44 -1.53 13.55 -8.77
N SER A 45 -0.42 13.59 -8.04
CA SER A 45 -0.09 12.56 -7.04
C SER A 45 -0.99 12.58 -5.81
N MET A 46 -1.52 13.76 -5.45
CA MET A 46 -2.40 13.91 -4.30
C MET A 46 -3.88 13.81 -4.69
N ALA A 47 -4.66 13.06 -3.91
CA ALA A 47 -6.08 12.86 -4.16
C ALA A 47 -6.88 14.17 -4.21
N ALA A 48 -6.52 15.14 -3.37
CA ALA A 48 -7.18 16.44 -3.29
C ALA A 48 -7.07 17.28 -4.57
N ASP A 49 -6.05 17.03 -5.38
CA ASP A 49 -5.73 17.79 -6.59
C ASP A 49 -6.33 17.17 -7.86
N ASN A 50 -7.06 16.07 -7.71
CA ASN A 50 -7.71 15.36 -8.80
C ASN A 50 -9.24 15.55 -8.77
N LYS A 51 -9.88 15.38 -9.93
CA LYS A 51 -11.34 15.51 -10.07
C LYS A 51 -12.04 14.30 -9.48
N THR A 52 -12.93 14.50 -8.52
CA THR A 52 -13.82 13.43 -8.03
C THR A 52 -14.83 13.06 -9.09
N ILE A 53 -14.88 11.79 -9.46
CA ILE A 53 -15.87 11.25 -10.41
C ILE A 53 -16.88 10.32 -9.76
N GLY A 54 -16.59 9.82 -8.56
CA GLY A 54 -17.52 9.01 -7.80
C GLY A 54 -17.10 8.82 -6.34
N ARG A 55 -18.09 8.55 -5.49
CA ARG A 55 -17.85 8.27 -4.07
C ARG A 55 -18.94 7.35 -3.54
N PHE A 56 -18.55 6.29 -2.83
CA PHE A 56 -19.50 5.37 -2.19
C PHE A 56 -18.86 4.71 -0.98
N HIS A 57 -19.67 4.04 -0.16
CA HIS A 57 -19.24 3.40 1.07
C HIS A 57 -19.51 1.89 1.02
N LEU A 58 -18.57 1.11 1.51
CA LEU A 58 -18.78 -0.30 1.81
C LEU A 58 -18.92 -0.45 3.32
N ASP A 59 -20.12 -0.84 3.77
CA ASP A 59 -20.47 -0.97 5.18
C ASP A 59 -20.50 -2.44 5.63
N GLY A 60 -20.42 -2.63 6.95
CA GLY A 60 -20.56 -3.94 7.58
C GLY A 60 -19.33 -4.81 7.47
N ILE A 61 -18.16 -4.18 7.50
CA ILE A 61 -16.87 -4.82 7.66
C ILE A 61 -16.77 -5.36 9.09
N PRO A 62 -16.37 -6.62 9.30
CA PRO A 62 -16.21 -7.19 10.63
C PRO A 62 -15.18 -6.43 11.46
N SER A 63 -15.42 -6.34 12.76
CA SER A 63 -14.48 -5.73 13.70
C SER A 63 -13.17 -6.52 13.71
N ALA A 64 -12.09 -5.87 13.34
CA ALA A 64 -10.75 -6.44 13.28
C ALA A 64 -9.69 -5.34 13.47
N GLN A 65 -8.45 -5.74 13.72
CA GLN A 65 -7.33 -4.82 13.74
C GLN A 65 -7.11 -4.20 12.34
N ARG A 66 -6.59 -2.99 12.30
CA ARG A 66 -6.19 -2.33 11.04
C ARG A 66 -5.25 -3.24 10.23
N GLY A 67 -5.42 -3.24 8.92
CA GLY A 67 -4.62 -4.06 8.04
C GLY A 67 -5.09 -5.51 7.87
N VAL A 68 -6.02 -6.01 8.70
CA VAL A 68 -6.56 -7.38 8.63
C VAL A 68 -7.67 -7.52 7.59
N PRO A 69 -8.70 -6.64 7.53
CA PRO A 69 -9.74 -6.73 6.52
C PRO A 69 -9.17 -6.57 5.10
N GLN A 70 -9.65 -7.39 4.18
CA GLN A 70 -9.24 -7.36 2.77
C GLN A 70 -10.41 -6.90 1.89
N ILE A 71 -10.28 -5.70 1.34
CA ILE A 71 -11.28 -5.08 0.50
C ILE A 71 -10.74 -5.02 -0.92
N GLU A 72 -11.32 -5.82 -1.82
CA GLU A 72 -10.96 -5.82 -3.23
C GLU A 72 -11.77 -4.77 -3.97
N VAL A 73 -11.09 -3.77 -4.52
CA VAL A 73 -11.68 -2.75 -5.39
C VAL A 73 -11.37 -3.10 -6.83
N THR A 74 -12.42 -3.29 -7.63
CA THR A 74 -12.33 -3.64 -9.04
C THR A 74 -12.83 -2.48 -9.88
N PHE A 75 -12.03 -2.06 -10.84
CA PHE A 75 -12.40 -1.14 -11.91
C PHE A 75 -12.66 -1.94 -13.17
N ASP A 76 -13.84 -1.79 -13.74
CA ASP A 76 -14.26 -2.42 -14.99
C ASP A 76 -14.71 -1.32 -15.95
N ILE A 77 -14.03 -1.18 -17.09
CA ILE A 77 -14.35 -0.20 -18.13
C ILE A 77 -14.85 -0.97 -19.34
N ASP A 78 -16.11 -0.75 -19.70
CA ASP A 78 -16.71 -1.41 -20.85
C ASP A 78 -16.27 -0.80 -22.20
N ALA A 79 -16.72 -1.40 -23.31
CA ALA A 79 -16.39 -0.92 -24.64
C ALA A 79 -16.96 0.47 -24.96
N ASN A 80 -17.95 0.95 -24.20
CA ASN A 80 -18.56 2.27 -24.34
C ASN A 80 -17.88 3.32 -23.46
N GLY A 81 -16.85 2.92 -22.69
CA GLY A 81 -16.16 3.80 -21.75
C GLY A 81 -16.89 4.00 -20.41
N LEU A 82 -17.94 3.22 -20.15
CA LEU A 82 -18.62 3.24 -18.86
C LEU A 82 -17.72 2.58 -17.79
N ILE A 83 -17.51 3.29 -16.69
CA ILE A 83 -16.69 2.80 -15.60
C ILE A 83 -17.59 2.21 -14.52
N HIS A 84 -17.37 0.95 -14.19
CA HIS A 84 -18.01 0.26 -13.09
C HIS A 84 -16.98 0.00 -12.00
N VAL A 85 -17.19 0.52 -10.81
CA VAL A 85 -16.28 0.34 -9.68
C VAL A 85 -17.00 -0.45 -8.60
N THR A 86 -16.45 -1.61 -8.26
CA THR A 86 -17.00 -2.51 -7.25
C THR A 86 -16.01 -2.65 -6.10
N ALA A 87 -16.47 -2.51 -4.88
CA ALA A 87 -15.72 -2.84 -3.67
C ALA A 87 -16.32 -4.10 -3.02
N LEU A 88 -15.48 -5.09 -2.73
CA LEU A 88 -15.84 -6.38 -2.16
C LEU A 88 -15.03 -6.64 -0.89
N ASP A 89 -15.70 -6.85 0.23
CA ASP A 89 -15.07 -7.42 1.43
C ASP A 89 -14.91 -8.95 1.26
N LYS A 90 -13.67 -9.42 1.18
CA LYS A 90 -13.35 -10.84 0.96
C LYS A 90 -13.76 -11.74 2.11
N ALA A 91 -13.90 -11.22 3.33
CA ALA A 91 -14.27 -12.01 4.50
C ALA A 91 -15.78 -12.27 4.56
N THR A 92 -16.60 -11.28 4.23
CA THR A 92 -18.07 -11.38 4.32
C THR A 92 -18.75 -11.57 2.99
N ASN A 93 -18.02 -11.41 1.85
CA ASN A 93 -18.56 -11.34 0.49
C ASN A 93 -19.60 -10.21 0.29
N LYS A 94 -19.62 -9.22 1.17
CA LYS A 94 -20.40 -8.01 0.96
C LYS A 94 -19.76 -7.15 -0.10
N SER A 95 -20.55 -6.64 -1.02
CA SER A 95 -20.10 -5.75 -2.07
C SER A 95 -20.98 -4.52 -2.20
N GLN A 96 -20.39 -3.44 -2.65
CA GLN A 96 -21.05 -2.22 -3.11
C GLN A 96 -20.39 -1.78 -4.42
N ASP A 97 -21.17 -1.16 -5.26
CA ASP A 97 -20.68 -0.68 -6.55
C ASP A 97 -21.25 0.68 -6.92
N ILE A 98 -20.53 1.36 -7.81
CA ILE A 98 -20.98 2.58 -8.46
C ILE A 98 -20.75 2.47 -9.97
N ARG A 99 -21.69 2.99 -10.74
CA ARG A 99 -21.56 3.16 -12.18
C ARG A 99 -21.32 4.63 -12.48
N ILE A 100 -20.26 4.90 -13.24
CA ILE A 100 -19.84 6.24 -13.62
C ILE A 100 -19.94 6.34 -15.15
N GLU A 101 -20.77 7.22 -15.63
CA GLU A 101 -20.98 7.41 -17.07
C GLU A 101 -19.83 8.21 -17.69
N ALA A 102 -19.46 7.87 -18.94
CA ALA A 102 -18.42 8.57 -19.68
C ALA A 102 -18.74 10.07 -19.91
N SER A 103 -20.01 10.45 -19.82
CA SER A 103 -20.47 11.85 -19.96
C SER A 103 -19.98 12.76 -18.81
N SER A 104 -19.50 12.18 -17.70
CA SER A 104 -18.78 12.91 -16.64
C SER A 104 -17.31 13.17 -17.01
N GLY A 105 -16.89 12.73 -18.20
CA GLY A 105 -15.54 12.86 -18.71
C GLY A 105 -15.06 14.31 -18.83
N LEU A 106 -13.74 14.44 -18.84
CA LEU A 106 -13.07 15.72 -19.08
C LEU A 106 -13.16 16.07 -20.56
N THR A 107 -13.35 17.35 -20.86
CA THR A 107 -13.15 17.86 -22.23
C THR A 107 -11.66 17.80 -22.59
N GLU A 108 -11.33 17.80 -23.88
CA GLU A 108 -9.91 17.83 -24.32
C GLU A 108 -9.15 19.03 -23.73
N GLU A 109 -9.80 20.18 -23.62
CA GLU A 109 -9.24 21.38 -23.01
C GLU A 109 -8.97 21.20 -21.51
N GLU A 110 -9.86 20.52 -20.78
CA GLU A 110 -9.67 20.19 -19.36
C GLU A 110 -8.53 19.20 -19.18
N ILE A 111 -8.43 18.19 -20.04
CA ILE A 111 -7.34 17.20 -20.03
C ILE A 111 -5.99 17.92 -20.25
N GLU A 112 -5.91 18.78 -21.25
CA GLU A 112 -4.68 19.52 -21.54
C GLU A 112 -4.30 20.47 -20.40
N ARG A 113 -5.27 21.14 -19.80
CA ARG A 113 -5.04 21.99 -18.62
C ARG A 113 -4.52 21.18 -17.44
N MET A 114 -5.17 20.06 -17.08
CA MET A 114 -4.76 19.21 -15.98
C MET A 114 -3.37 18.62 -16.20
N ARG A 115 -3.02 18.29 -17.42
CA ARG A 115 -1.69 17.82 -17.78
C ARG A 115 -0.62 18.89 -17.58
N LYS A 116 -0.88 20.12 -18.05
CA LYS A 116 0.02 21.26 -17.83
C LYS A 116 0.18 21.59 -16.35
N GLU A 117 -0.92 21.54 -15.58
CA GLU A 117 -0.89 21.73 -14.13
C GLU A 117 -0.09 20.64 -13.44
N ALA A 118 -0.22 19.38 -13.85
CA ALA A 118 0.55 18.26 -13.31
C ALA A 118 2.05 18.41 -13.61
N GLU A 119 2.40 18.78 -14.85
CA GLU A 119 3.80 19.06 -15.25
C GLU A 119 4.39 20.22 -14.46
N ALA A 120 3.64 21.32 -14.30
CA ALA A 120 4.10 22.50 -13.56
C ALA A 120 4.32 22.26 -12.06
N ASN A 121 3.57 21.30 -11.48
CA ASN A 121 3.65 20.98 -10.05
C ASN A 121 4.38 19.66 -9.74
N ALA A 122 4.98 19.02 -10.74
CA ALA A 122 5.57 17.68 -10.61
C ALA A 122 6.57 17.57 -9.44
N ASP A 123 7.44 18.56 -9.26
CA ASP A 123 8.43 18.58 -8.18
C ASP A 123 7.79 18.79 -6.80
N ALA A 124 6.78 19.65 -6.72
CA ALA A 124 6.04 19.89 -5.47
C ALA A 124 5.22 18.64 -5.08
N ASP A 125 4.54 18.02 -6.05
CA ASP A 125 3.77 16.81 -5.85
C ASP A 125 4.65 15.63 -5.44
N LYS A 126 5.83 15.52 -6.04
CA LYS A 126 6.79 14.48 -5.67
C LYS A 126 7.23 14.62 -4.22
N LYS A 127 7.56 15.85 -3.79
CA LYS A 127 7.93 16.11 -2.39
C LYS A 127 6.77 15.83 -1.44
N ALA A 128 5.57 16.31 -1.75
CA ALA A 128 4.39 16.06 -0.93
C ALA A 128 4.08 14.54 -0.82
N LYS A 129 4.24 13.79 -1.91
CA LYS A 129 4.10 12.32 -1.90
C LYS A 129 5.17 11.67 -1.03
N GLU A 130 6.43 12.04 -1.19
CA GLU A 130 7.54 11.52 -0.38
C GLU A 130 7.32 11.79 1.12
N GLU A 131 6.82 12.97 1.49
CA GLU A 131 6.46 13.29 2.88
C GLU A 131 5.37 12.37 3.42
N VAL A 132 4.30 12.17 2.65
CA VAL A 132 3.20 11.25 3.02
C VAL A 132 3.69 9.81 3.11
N ASP A 133 4.50 9.35 2.18
CA ASP A 133 5.04 7.99 2.16
C ASP A 133 5.94 7.74 3.39
N VAL A 134 6.78 8.71 3.77
CA VAL A 134 7.61 8.62 4.98
C VAL A 134 6.74 8.55 6.25
N LEU A 135 5.70 9.37 6.35
CA LEU A 135 4.78 9.34 7.49
C LEU A 135 4.00 8.02 7.57
N ASN A 136 3.50 7.52 6.45
CA ASN A 136 2.79 6.24 6.40
C ASN A 136 3.70 5.07 6.79
N ASN A 137 4.94 5.08 6.30
CA ASN A 137 5.93 4.05 6.66
C ASN A 137 6.27 4.10 8.16
N ALA A 138 6.40 5.31 8.73
CA ALA A 138 6.61 5.48 10.17
C ALA A 138 5.44 4.92 11.00
N ASP A 139 4.19 5.23 10.63
CA ASP A 139 2.99 4.72 11.32
C ASP A 139 2.91 3.20 11.25
N GLN A 140 3.17 2.63 10.06
CA GLN A 140 3.19 1.19 9.88
C GLN A 140 4.29 0.52 10.72
N MET A 141 5.49 1.09 10.76
CA MET A 141 6.62 0.57 11.52
C MET A 141 6.36 0.66 13.03
N ILE A 142 5.77 1.76 13.53
CA ILE A 142 5.35 1.88 14.93
C ILE A 142 4.39 0.75 15.29
N PHE A 143 3.33 0.57 14.50
CA PHE A 143 2.33 -0.47 14.74
C PHE A 143 2.93 -1.89 14.71
N GLN A 144 3.75 -2.17 13.71
CA GLN A 144 4.38 -3.48 13.55
C GLN A 144 5.35 -3.77 14.69
N THR A 145 6.16 -2.79 15.09
CA THR A 145 7.11 -2.93 16.21
C THR A 145 6.38 -3.14 17.52
N GLU A 146 5.31 -2.39 17.81
CA GLU A 146 4.49 -2.60 19.00
C GLU A 146 3.87 -4.00 19.05
N LYS A 147 3.35 -4.47 17.92
CA LYS A 147 2.79 -5.82 17.81
C LYS A 147 3.84 -6.88 18.05
N GLN A 148 4.99 -6.76 17.40
CA GLN A 148 6.10 -7.71 17.57
C GLN A 148 6.66 -7.71 18.99
N LEU A 149 6.78 -6.56 19.65
CA LEU A 149 7.18 -6.48 21.05
C LEU A 149 6.17 -7.15 22.00
N LYS A 150 4.87 -7.10 21.70
CA LYS A 150 3.84 -7.82 22.47
C LYS A 150 3.90 -9.33 22.26
N GLU A 151 4.16 -9.78 21.04
CA GLU A 151 4.16 -11.20 20.68
C GLU A 151 5.47 -11.90 21.04
N PHE A 152 6.60 -11.22 20.91
CA PHE A 152 7.94 -11.80 21.04
C PHE A 152 8.81 -11.15 22.11
N GLY A 153 8.37 -10.06 22.73
CA GLY A 153 9.16 -9.30 23.70
C GLY A 153 9.64 -10.11 24.90
N ASP A 154 8.89 -11.15 25.30
CA ASP A 154 9.26 -12.08 26.37
C ASP A 154 10.35 -13.10 25.96
N LYS A 155 10.53 -13.26 24.63
CA LYS A 155 11.54 -14.17 24.06
C LYS A 155 12.85 -13.46 23.72
N LEU A 156 12.86 -12.12 23.77
CA LEU A 156 14.05 -11.31 23.53
C LEU A 156 14.83 -11.09 24.83
N SER A 157 16.16 -11.12 24.74
CA SER A 157 17.00 -10.69 25.86
C SER A 157 16.77 -9.20 26.16
N ALA A 158 16.92 -8.80 27.41
CA ALA A 158 16.76 -7.42 27.85
C ALA A 158 17.66 -6.45 27.06
N ASP A 159 18.87 -6.89 26.73
CA ASP A 159 19.86 -6.11 25.98
C ASP A 159 19.44 -5.84 24.52
N LYS A 160 18.58 -6.66 23.95
CA LYS A 160 18.04 -6.47 22.59
C LYS A 160 16.69 -5.78 22.58
N LYS A 161 15.89 -5.99 23.61
CA LYS A 161 14.59 -5.33 23.77
C LYS A 161 14.74 -3.82 24.00
N ALA A 162 15.66 -3.40 24.87
CA ALA A 162 15.87 -1.99 25.22
C ALA A 162 16.21 -1.09 24.01
N PRO A 163 17.12 -1.47 23.08
CA PRO A 163 17.37 -0.69 21.87
C PRO A 163 16.14 -0.54 20.97
N ILE A 164 15.32 -1.60 20.83
CA ILE A 164 14.08 -1.56 20.03
C ILE A 164 13.07 -0.59 20.66
N GLU A 165 12.86 -0.68 21.99
CA GLU A 165 11.96 0.22 22.71
C GLU A 165 12.42 1.68 22.61
N THR A 166 13.72 1.95 22.75
CA THR A 166 14.30 3.29 22.61
C THR A 166 14.11 3.85 21.21
N ALA A 167 14.37 3.05 20.18
CA ALA A 167 14.18 3.45 18.79
C ALA A 167 12.69 3.67 18.46
N LEU A 168 11.79 2.86 19.02
CA LEU A 168 10.35 3.02 18.89
C LEU A 168 9.86 4.34 19.51
N GLU A 169 10.34 4.68 20.71
CA GLU A 169 9.99 5.96 21.33
C GLU A 169 10.51 7.17 20.53
N ALA A 170 11.72 7.07 19.99
CA ALA A 170 12.28 8.09 19.13
C ALA A 170 11.44 8.26 17.85
N LEU A 171 11.01 7.15 17.23
CA LEU A 171 10.15 7.18 16.05
C LEU A 171 8.78 7.80 16.35
N LYS A 172 8.16 7.45 17.46
CA LYS A 172 6.87 8.03 17.88
C LYS A 172 6.97 9.54 18.07
N LYS A 173 8.02 10.01 18.73
CA LYS A 173 8.27 11.45 18.91
C LYS A 173 8.48 12.16 17.57
N ALA A 174 9.35 11.62 16.71
CA ALA A 174 9.60 12.19 15.40
C ALA A 174 8.31 12.24 14.54
N TYR A 175 7.48 11.22 14.63
CA TYR A 175 6.18 11.13 13.95
C TYR A 175 5.19 12.19 14.48
N GLU A 176 5.11 12.41 15.79
CA GLU A 176 4.26 13.42 16.42
C GLU A 176 4.60 14.84 15.94
N TYR A 177 5.91 15.14 15.85
CA TYR A 177 6.40 16.44 15.36
C TYR A 177 6.47 16.52 13.82
N LYS A 178 6.20 15.44 13.10
CA LYS A 178 6.33 15.31 11.63
C LYS A 178 7.71 15.71 11.12
N ASP A 179 8.74 15.41 11.89
CA ASP A 179 10.13 15.66 11.51
C ASP A 179 10.63 14.52 10.61
N LEU A 180 10.61 14.75 9.30
CA LEU A 180 10.92 13.75 8.28
C LEU A 180 12.35 13.19 8.38
N GLU A 181 13.33 14.03 8.73
CA GLU A 181 14.72 13.59 8.85
C GLU A 181 14.92 12.75 10.13
N ALA A 182 14.30 13.16 11.22
CA ALA A 182 14.29 12.38 12.45
C ALA A 182 13.55 11.06 12.27
N ILE A 183 12.45 11.03 11.50
CA ILE A 183 11.71 9.82 11.16
C ILE A 183 12.59 8.84 10.39
N LYS A 184 13.27 9.27 9.33
CA LYS A 184 14.16 8.42 8.53
C LYS A 184 15.25 7.80 9.39
N THR A 185 15.90 8.64 10.21
CA THR A 185 16.94 8.15 11.15
C THR A 185 16.40 7.14 12.16
N ALA A 186 15.20 7.39 12.69
CA ALA A 186 14.58 6.47 13.65
C ALA A 186 14.13 5.16 13.01
N LEU A 187 13.68 5.18 11.75
CA LEU A 187 13.36 3.98 10.97
C LEU A 187 14.60 3.10 10.75
N ASP A 188 15.73 3.71 10.40
CA ASP A 188 17.00 3.00 10.23
C ASP A 188 17.45 2.36 11.54
N ASN A 189 17.33 3.08 12.67
CA ASN A 189 17.66 2.57 14.00
C ASN A 189 16.78 1.39 14.42
N ILE A 190 15.48 1.44 14.16
CA ILE A 190 14.54 0.33 14.42
C ILE A 190 14.92 -0.90 13.60
N ASN A 191 15.18 -0.72 12.31
CA ASN A 191 15.56 -1.81 11.41
C ASN A 191 16.86 -2.48 11.88
N GLU A 192 17.87 -1.69 12.27
CA GLU A 192 19.12 -2.23 12.79
C GLU A 192 18.93 -2.95 14.11
N ALA A 193 18.12 -2.41 15.04
CA ALA A 193 17.81 -3.06 16.31
C ALA A 193 17.09 -4.40 16.10
N TRP A 194 16.12 -4.48 15.19
CA TRP A 194 15.42 -5.71 14.85
C TRP A 194 16.33 -6.73 14.17
N LYS A 195 17.24 -6.29 13.31
CA LYS A 195 18.23 -7.16 12.68
C LYS A 195 19.10 -7.84 13.71
N GLN A 196 19.64 -7.08 14.67
CA GLN A 196 20.45 -7.64 15.76
C GLN A 196 19.67 -8.59 16.67
N ALA A 197 18.39 -8.28 16.94
CA ALA A 197 17.52 -9.14 17.73
C ALA A 197 17.21 -10.47 16.99
N SER A 198 16.97 -10.41 15.70
CA SER A 198 16.71 -11.59 14.87
C SER A 198 17.92 -12.50 14.75
N GLU A 199 19.12 -11.94 14.63
CA GLU A 199 20.37 -12.72 14.60
C GLU A 199 20.59 -13.50 15.90
N GLU A 200 20.28 -12.90 17.06
CA GLU A 200 20.37 -13.56 18.36
C GLU A 200 19.34 -14.68 18.51
N MET A 201 18.09 -14.42 18.12
CA MET A 201 17.03 -15.43 18.14
C MET A 201 17.40 -16.63 17.27
N TYR A 202 17.98 -16.39 16.08
CA TYR A 202 18.42 -17.46 15.19
C TYR A 202 19.58 -18.27 15.79
N LYS A 203 20.57 -17.61 16.41
CA LYS A 203 21.67 -18.30 17.12
C LYS A 203 21.18 -19.12 18.29
N ALA A 204 20.29 -18.55 19.12
CA ALA A 204 19.70 -19.26 20.26
C ALA A 204 18.88 -20.49 19.82
N GLN A 205 18.20 -20.40 18.67
CA GLN A 205 17.46 -21.53 18.11
C GLN A 205 18.40 -22.62 17.55
N GLN A 206 19.52 -22.24 16.95
CA GLN A 206 20.55 -23.20 16.51
C GLN A 206 21.25 -23.87 17.69
N GLU A 207 21.54 -23.15 18.77
CA GLU A 207 22.19 -23.70 20.00
C GLU A 207 21.23 -24.58 20.80
N ALA A 208 19.92 -24.32 20.75
CA ALA A 208 18.91 -25.14 21.42
C ALA A 208 18.62 -26.50 20.73
N GLY A 209 19.28 -26.77 19.62
CA GLY A 209 19.36 -28.07 18.96
C GLY A 209 18.08 -28.61 18.37
N GLY A 210 17.98 -28.64 17.05
CA GLY A 210 17.01 -29.50 16.37
C GLY A 210 16.39 -28.86 15.13
N ALA A 211 16.84 -29.34 14.02
CA ALA A 211 16.37 -29.07 12.68
C ALA A 211 14.84 -29.00 12.58
N GLU A 212 14.33 -27.80 12.46
CA GLU A 212 13.07 -27.57 11.76
C GLU A 212 13.21 -26.23 11.02
N ALA A 213 13.24 -26.30 9.70
CA ALA A 213 13.36 -25.13 8.84
C ALA A 213 12.14 -24.22 9.05
N PRO A 214 12.34 -22.89 9.23
CA PRO A 214 11.21 -21.98 9.31
C PRO A 214 10.50 -21.90 7.96
N PRO A 215 9.17 -21.71 7.93
CA PRO A 215 8.46 -21.40 6.71
C PRO A 215 8.97 -20.04 6.19
N THR A 216 9.54 -20.08 5.01
CA THR A 216 9.89 -18.87 4.26
C THR A 216 8.60 -18.21 3.81
N ASP A 217 8.14 -17.22 4.57
CA ASP A 217 7.13 -16.29 4.09
C ASP A 217 7.85 -15.20 3.29
N GLY A 218 7.40 -15.07 2.03
CA GLY A 218 8.14 -14.41 0.99
C GLY A 218 8.28 -12.91 1.18
N ALA A 219 9.51 -12.47 1.28
CA ALA A 219 9.89 -11.12 0.90
C ALA A 219 10.51 -11.22 -0.51
N ASP A 220 9.76 -10.81 -1.49
CA ASP A 220 10.14 -10.73 -2.88
C ASP A 220 11.19 -9.61 -3.04
N ALA A 221 12.43 -10.01 -3.09
CA ALA A 221 13.53 -9.16 -3.53
C ALA A 221 13.70 -9.37 -5.02
N ALA A 222 13.39 -8.36 -5.79
CA ALA A 222 13.67 -8.27 -7.20
C ALA A 222 15.13 -8.63 -7.49
N SER A 223 15.34 -9.75 -8.15
CA SER A 223 16.59 -10.08 -8.85
C SER A 223 16.25 -10.30 -10.30
N SER A 224 16.76 -9.40 -11.12
CA SER A 224 16.89 -9.55 -12.55
C SER A 224 17.67 -10.82 -12.90
N SER A 225 17.11 -11.66 -13.73
CA SER A 225 17.90 -12.60 -14.53
C SER A 225 17.32 -12.68 -15.93
N ASP A 226 18.18 -12.34 -16.81
CA ASP A 226 18.35 -12.54 -18.22
C ASP A 226 17.70 -13.78 -18.83
N ASP A 227 17.18 -13.55 -20.04
CA ASP A 227 17.15 -14.42 -21.21
C ASP A 227 16.89 -15.92 -21.05
N ASP A 228 15.71 -16.34 -21.49
CA ASP A 228 15.60 -17.46 -22.46
C ASP A 228 14.33 -17.25 -23.29
N VAL A 229 14.51 -16.71 -24.48
CA VAL A 229 13.47 -16.64 -25.51
C VAL A 229 13.53 -17.96 -26.28
N GLU A 230 12.66 -18.92 -25.93
CA GLU A 230 12.40 -20.05 -26.82
C GLU A 230 11.52 -19.59 -28.00
N ASP A 231 12.14 -19.60 -29.17
CA ASP A 231 11.51 -19.43 -30.47
C ASP A 231 10.48 -20.56 -30.72
N VAL A 232 9.22 -20.22 -30.76
CA VAL A 232 8.17 -21.16 -31.16
C VAL A 232 7.89 -20.95 -32.65
N ASP A 233 8.37 -21.86 -33.46
CA ASP A 233 8.08 -21.97 -34.89
C ASP A 233 6.58 -22.13 -35.14
N PHE A 234 5.98 -21.17 -35.84
CA PHE A 234 4.62 -21.25 -36.36
C PHE A 234 4.65 -21.93 -37.73
N GLU A 235 4.22 -23.19 -37.82
CA GLU A 235 3.88 -23.82 -39.10
C GLU A 235 2.54 -23.27 -39.62
N GLU A 236 2.60 -22.62 -40.78
CA GLU A 236 1.42 -22.31 -41.61
C GLU A 236 0.85 -23.59 -42.21
N VAL A 237 -0.38 -23.94 -41.85
CA VAL A 237 -1.14 -24.96 -42.57
C VAL A 237 -2.01 -24.28 -43.62
N LYS A 238 -1.76 -24.68 -44.86
CA LYS A 238 -2.56 -24.34 -46.04
C LYS A 238 -4.00 -24.89 -45.96
#